data_c93ca04fecfffa0ccf43e911939d20df
#
_entry.id   c93ca04fecfffa0ccf43e911939d20df
#
_cell.length_a   1.000
_cell.length_b   1.000
_cell.length_c   1.000
_cell.angle_alpha   90.00
_cell.angle_beta   90.00
_cell.angle_gamma   90.00
#
_symmetry.space_group_name_H-M   'P 1'
#
loop_
_entity.id
_entity.type
_entity.pdbx_description
1 polymer ?
#
loop_
_entity_poly.entity_id
_entity_poly.type
_entity_poly.pdbx_seq_one_letter_code
_entity_poly.pdbx_strand_id
1 'polypeptide(L)'
;MKPLKRLMFCCFIFLASKSFSQSIALYDQHNGRYDYKAIGNTLNTSENGAYANCNILTGSSADLNIDSNQTVIAAYLYWAGSGDGDFDINLNNTPITPDRTFYYELDENRKFFAAFTDISQLVQDHGSGTYTLSDLENINISQNYCSTGTNFAGWSIVVIYEDQNLPLNQINIYDGLEAVPDAITIQLDNLNVLDVEGAKIGFIAWEGDSSLAVNESLKMNGYILSNPPLNPETNAFNGTNSFTGQSNLYNMDIDFYNIQNTINVGDTSATIELTSGQDLVMVNNIITVLNSQLPDATIELNEDLESTCFSRILTLNYSVSNFNSTAEIPEGTPIAFYIDNALVGQAETEEIIGIGETIEASINIEIDSNIPEEFEIIAVVDDDGTGNGNLDEINEENNSDVITLELSNEGCPIVIPQGFSPNGDGLNDWFNIQGVYDVFLNHNLMIYNRYGTLIFEGNNDLKWDGTSNRGSNPSSKKLPVGTYFYVLHLNEEGYETLTGWVYLNY
;
A
#
# COMPACT_ATOMS: atom_id res chain seq x y z
N MET A 1 -69.80 12.78 -25.57
CA MET A 1 -68.41 12.38 -25.78
C MET A 1 -67.53 13.60 -25.80
N LYS A 2 -66.75 13.85 -24.75
CA LYS A 2 -65.81 14.99 -24.66
C LYS A 2 -64.40 14.43 -24.86
N PRO A 3 -63.51 15.06 -25.64
CA PRO A 3 -62.16 14.58 -25.83
C PRO A 3 -61.26 14.98 -24.66
N LEU A 4 -60.55 13.97 -24.16
CA LEU A 4 -59.56 14.07 -23.07
C LEU A 4 -58.27 14.70 -23.63
N LYS A 5 -57.94 15.92 -23.19
CA LYS A 5 -56.66 16.58 -23.53
C LYS A 5 -55.54 15.90 -22.71
N ARG A 6 -54.63 15.16 -23.36
CA ARG A 6 -53.38 14.71 -22.76
C ARG A 6 -52.45 15.92 -22.57
N LEU A 7 -52.20 16.25 -21.30
CA LEU A 7 -51.19 17.21 -20.90
C LEU A 7 -49.84 16.48 -20.94
N MET A 8 -49.00 16.84 -21.90
CA MET A 8 -47.64 16.32 -22.02
C MET A 8 -46.74 17.13 -21.06
N PHE A 9 -46.36 16.51 -19.93
CA PHE A 9 -45.45 17.10 -18.95
C PHE A 9 -44.05 16.91 -19.47
N CYS A 10 -43.44 17.93 -20.08
CA CYS A 10 -42.01 17.96 -20.38
C CYS A 10 -41.22 18.12 -19.07
N CYS A 11 -40.71 17.04 -18.52
CA CYS A 11 -39.68 17.11 -17.49
C CYS A 11 -38.39 17.63 -18.14
N PHE A 12 -38.10 18.91 -17.95
CA PHE A 12 -36.74 19.43 -18.14
C PHE A 12 -35.87 18.88 -17.01
N ILE A 13 -35.08 17.85 -17.33
CA ILE A 13 -33.97 17.43 -16.48
C ILE A 13 -32.90 18.51 -16.64
N PHE A 14 -32.81 19.41 -15.67
CA PHE A 14 -31.61 20.23 -15.48
C PHE A 14 -30.47 19.26 -15.09
N LEU A 15 -29.69 18.87 -16.07
CA LEU A 15 -28.36 18.38 -15.84
C LEU A 15 -27.55 19.57 -15.32
N ALA A 16 -27.50 19.73 -14.01
CA ALA A 16 -26.46 20.52 -13.38
C ALA A 16 -25.14 19.83 -13.74
N SER A 17 -24.40 20.41 -14.69
CA SER A 17 -23.02 20.09 -14.91
C SER A 17 -22.27 20.41 -13.62
N LYS A 18 -22.02 19.39 -12.79
CA LYS A 18 -21.06 19.53 -11.70
C LYS A 18 -19.72 19.69 -12.36
N SER A 19 -19.14 20.85 -12.28
CA SER A 19 -17.70 21.10 -12.43
C SER A 19 -17.01 20.16 -11.45
N PHE A 20 -16.35 19.11 -11.94
CA PHE A 20 -15.53 18.25 -11.11
C PHE A 20 -14.17 18.93 -10.96
N SER A 21 -14.04 19.80 -9.96
CA SER A 21 -12.77 20.02 -9.30
C SER A 21 -12.29 18.65 -8.81
N GLN A 22 -11.07 18.25 -9.17
CA GLN A 22 -10.48 17.03 -8.62
C GLN A 22 -9.97 17.38 -7.22
N SER A 23 -10.67 16.89 -6.20
CA SER A 23 -10.32 17.16 -4.80
C SER A 23 -8.89 16.74 -4.50
N ILE A 24 -8.21 17.55 -3.70
CA ILE A 24 -6.87 17.21 -3.21
C ILE A 24 -6.98 16.02 -2.25
N ALA A 25 -6.23 14.97 -2.52
CA ALA A 25 -6.22 13.72 -1.75
C ALA A 25 -4.79 13.16 -1.65
N LEU A 26 -4.55 12.31 -0.67
CA LEU A 26 -3.28 11.63 -0.51
C LEU A 26 -2.93 10.86 -1.79
N TYR A 27 -1.76 11.13 -2.33
CA TYR A 27 -1.21 10.45 -3.50
C TYR A 27 -0.14 9.45 -3.10
N ASP A 28 0.80 9.86 -2.24
CA ASP A 28 1.94 9.04 -1.86
C ASP A 28 2.42 9.41 -0.46
N GLN A 29 3.08 8.46 0.21
CA GLN A 29 3.60 8.62 1.56
C GLN A 29 5.00 8.00 1.65
N HIS A 30 5.93 8.73 2.23
CA HIS A 30 7.29 8.26 2.44
C HIS A 30 7.66 8.35 3.92
N ASN A 31 8.25 7.29 4.47
CA ASN A 31 8.67 7.23 5.87
C ASN A 31 10.16 6.90 5.96
N GLY A 32 10.89 7.64 6.77
CA GLY A 32 12.34 7.50 6.89
C GLY A 32 13.03 8.80 7.31
N ARG A 33 14.34 8.82 7.17
CA ARG A 33 15.14 10.04 7.41
C ARG A 33 15.09 10.97 6.21
N TYR A 34 13.87 11.42 5.90
CA TYR A 34 13.53 12.10 4.67
C TYR A 34 13.13 13.56 4.92
N ASP A 35 13.41 14.37 3.92
CA ASP A 35 12.88 15.72 3.76
C ASP A 35 12.72 15.99 2.26
N TYR A 36 12.17 17.13 1.89
CA TYR A 36 11.98 17.50 0.50
C TYR A 36 12.54 18.88 0.17
N LYS A 37 12.86 19.06 -1.10
CA LYS A 37 13.14 20.35 -1.75
C LYS A 37 12.17 20.51 -2.90
N ALA A 38 11.85 21.76 -3.25
CA ALA A 38 11.10 22.02 -4.45
C ALA A 38 11.76 23.13 -5.26
N ILE A 39 11.83 22.91 -6.55
CA ILE A 39 12.31 23.88 -7.53
C ILE A 39 11.26 24.09 -8.61
N GLY A 40 11.36 25.13 -9.36
CA GLY A 40 10.48 25.39 -10.50
C GLY A 40 10.63 26.81 -10.99
N ASN A 41 9.88 27.13 -12.05
CA ASN A 41 9.88 28.49 -12.56
C ASN A 41 8.58 28.78 -13.32
N THR A 42 8.22 30.06 -13.31
CA THR A 42 7.13 30.57 -14.11
C THR A 42 7.51 30.67 -15.60
N LEU A 43 6.51 30.64 -16.48
CA LEU A 43 6.63 31.04 -17.88
C LEU A 43 6.06 32.44 -18.12
N ASN A 44 5.50 33.09 -17.11
CA ASN A 44 5.07 34.46 -17.19
C ASN A 44 6.31 35.40 -17.18
N THR A 45 6.32 36.39 -18.04
CA THR A 45 7.42 37.37 -18.11
C THR A 45 7.25 38.53 -17.13
N SER A 46 6.08 38.67 -16.55
CA SER A 46 5.68 39.57 -15.48
C SER A 46 4.41 39.05 -14.85
N GLU A 47 4.05 39.56 -13.66
CA GLU A 47 2.73 39.31 -13.07
C GLU A 47 1.63 39.65 -14.08
N ASN A 48 0.63 38.80 -14.21
CA ASN A 48 -0.47 39.03 -15.10
C ASN A 48 -1.40 40.15 -14.58
N GLY A 49 -2.37 40.57 -15.39
CA GLY A 49 -3.29 41.66 -15.00
C GLY A 49 -3.91 42.29 -16.24
N ALA A 50 -5.02 42.97 -16.07
CA ALA A 50 -5.85 43.52 -17.17
C ALA A 50 -5.08 44.46 -18.14
N TYR A 51 -3.95 44.96 -17.75
CA TYR A 51 -3.09 45.86 -18.54
C TYR A 51 -1.64 45.36 -18.67
N ALA A 52 -1.35 44.19 -18.13
CA ALA A 52 -0.02 43.59 -18.18
C ALA A 52 0.29 42.96 -19.55
N ASN A 53 1.57 42.59 -19.74
CA ASN A 53 1.98 41.84 -20.92
C ASN A 53 1.47 40.42 -20.79
N CYS A 54 0.68 39.98 -21.76
CA CYS A 54 0.05 38.64 -21.80
C CYS A 54 0.93 37.58 -22.49
N ASN A 55 2.23 37.82 -22.59
CA ASN A 55 3.12 36.83 -23.21
C ASN A 55 3.51 35.75 -22.22
N ILE A 56 3.39 34.52 -22.65
CA ILE A 56 3.85 33.33 -21.96
C ILE A 56 5.04 32.76 -22.74
N LEU A 57 6.12 32.43 -22.05
CA LEU A 57 7.28 31.71 -22.59
C LEU A 57 6.89 30.25 -22.86
N THR A 58 7.62 29.58 -23.73
CA THR A 58 7.45 28.14 -24.00
C THR A 58 8.35 27.25 -23.15
N GLY A 59 9.18 27.85 -22.31
CA GLY A 59 10.06 27.13 -21.41
C GLY A 59 10.80 28.06 -20.43
N SER A 60 11.25 27.49 -19.36
CA SER A 60 12.07 28.18 -18.35
C SER A 60 12.94 27.17 -17.59
N SER A 61 13.87 27.66 -16.75
CA SER A 61 14.82 26.82 -16.03
C SER A 61 14.85 27.13 -14.54
N ALA A 62 15.18 26.11 -13.73
CA ALA A 62 15.46 26.25 -12.31
C ALA A 62 16.62 25.33 -11.90
N ASP A 63 17.35 25.70 -10.85
CA ASP A 63 18.50 24.93 -10.37
C ASP A 63 18.13 24.08 -9.16
N LEU A 64 18.43 22.78 -9.21
CA LEU A 64 18.36 21.84 -8.10
C LEU A 64 19.73 21.67 -7.48
N ASN A 65 19.80 21.76 -6.15
CA ASN A 65 21.01 21.46 -5.40
C ASN A 65 20.71 20.31 -4.40
N ILE A 66 21.33 19.17 -4.61
CA ILE A 66 21.34 18.00 -3.73
C ILE A 66 22.73 17.89 -3.13
N ASP A 67 22.84 17.95 -1.81
CA ASP A 67 24.11 17.87 -1.11
C ASP A 67 24.69 16.45 -1.18
N SER A 68 26.01 16.31 -1.01
CA SER A 68 26.71 15.03 -1.18
C SER A 68 26.32 13.93 -0.18
N ASN A 69 25.67 14.30 0.93
CA ASN A 69 25.12 13.41 1.96
C ASN A 69 23.62 13.13 1.75
N GLN A 70 23.03 13.65 0.69
CA GLN A 70 21.62 13.47 0.35
C GLN A 70 21.47 12.51 -0.84
N THR A 71 20.52 11.61 -0.73
CA THR A 71 20.16 10.66 -1.80
C THR A 71 18.73 10.93 -2.24
N VAL A 72 18.49 11.06 -3.54
CA VAL A 72 17.14 11.27 -4.09
C VAL A 72 16.35 9.97 -3.99
N ILE A 73 15.22 10.01 -3.30
CA ILE A 73 14.29 8.88 -3.12
C ILE A 73 13.20 8.95 -4.20
N ALA A 74 12.53 10.10 -4.32
CA ALA A 74 11.49 10.33 -5.31
C ALA A 74 11.53 11.74 -5.87
N ALA A 75 11.00 11.94 -7.07
CA ALA A 75 10.86 13.27 -7.65
C ALA A 75 9.60 13.34 -8.54
N TYR A 76 8.83 14.39 -8.34
CA TYR A 76 7.53 14.60 -8.97
C TYR A 76 7.50 15.92 -9.72
N LEU A 77 7.15 15.85 -11.01
CA LEU A 77 6.99 17.02 -11.86
C LEU A 77 5.52 17.41 -11.93
N TYR A 78 5.26 18.69 -11.65
CA TYR A 78 3.97 19.35 -11.85
C TYR A 78 4.14 20.46 -12.85
N TRP A 79 3.17 20.62 -13.77
CA TRP A 79 3.07 21.78 -14.65
C TRP A 79 1.63 22.17 -14.86
N ALA A 80 1.38 23.44 -15.06
CA ALA A 80 0.04 23.97 -15.19
C ALA A 80 -0.02 25.19 -16.10
N GLY A 81 -1.23 25.56 -16.50
CA GLY A 81 -1.46 26.75 -17.29
C GLY A 81 -2.90 26.99 -17.67
N SER A 82 -3.11 28.10 -18.35
CA SER A 82 -4.41 28.54 -18.87
C SER A 82 -4.77 27.79 -20.16
N GLY A 83 -5.97 27.25 -20.24
CA GLY A 83 -6.50 26.59 -21.43
C GLY A 83 -6.90 25.11 -21.22
N ASP A 84 -7.02 24.39 -22.32
CA ASP A 84 -7.45 22.99 -22.33
C ASP A 84 -6.30 21.99 -22.03
N GLY A 85 -5.07 22.47 -21.92
CA GLY A 85 -3.89 21.70 -21.55
C GLY A 85 -2.88 21.51 -22.67
N ASP A 86 -1.62 21.46 -22.29
CA ASP A 86 -0.49 21.00 -23.10
C ASP A 86 0.25 19.89 -22.33
N PHE A 87 0.27 18.72 -22.92
CA PHE A 87 0.77 17.51 -22.27
C PHE A 87 1.97 16.90 -22.99
N ASP A 88 2.44 17.52 -24.05
CA ASP A 88 3.63 17.15 -24.82
C ASP A 88 4.76 18.13 -24.53
N ILE A 89 5.47 17.93 -23.43
CA ILE A 89 6.56 18.81 -22.97
C ILE A 89 7.90 18.08 -22.99
N ASN A 90 8.99 18.84 -22.84
CA ASN A 90 10.31 18.27 -22.60
C ASN A 90 10.89 18.75 -21.27
N LEU A 91 11.57 17.85 -20.54
CA LEU A 91 12.41 18.20 -19.40
C LEU A 91 13.86 17.79 -19.73
N ASN A 92 14.78 18.75 -19.74
CA ASN A 92 16.17 18.55 -20.17
C ASN A 92 16.30 17.81 -21.53
N ASN A 93 15.46 18.16 -22.51
CA ASN A 93 15.32 17.54 -23.82
C ASN A 93 14.81 16.06 -23.77
N THR A 94 14.34 15.59 -22.66
CA THR A 94 13.65 14.30 -22.57
C THR A 94 12.14 14.52 -22.71
N PRO A 95 11.47 13.89 -23.68
CA PRO A 95 10.02 13.99 -23.82
C PRO A 95 9.32 13.46 -22.57
N ILE A 96 8.36 14.22 -22.06
CA ILE A 96 7.57 13.90 -20.88
C ILE A 96 6.10 13.87 -21.26
N THR A 97 5.41 12.83 -20.78
CA THR A 97 3.94 12.72 -20.83
C THR A 97 3.40 12.61 -19.41
N PRO A 98 2.23 13.18 -19.09
CA PRO A 98 1.70 13.10 -17.74
C PRO A 98 1.15 11.70 -17.42
N ASP A 99 1.35 11.27 -16.17
CA ASP A 99 0.66 10.12 -15.60
C ASP A 99 -0.78 10.49 -15.22
N ARG A 100 -0.98 11.74 -14.77
CA ARG A 100 -2.28 12.27 -14.37
C ARG A 100 -2.46 13.71 -14.84
N THR A 101 -3.71 14.09 -15.09
CA THR A 101 -4.11 15.46 -15.48
C THR A 101 -5.25 15.93 -14.61
N PHE A 102 -5.24 17.23 -14.30
CA PHE A 102 -6.24 17.89 -13.48
C PHE A 102 -6.82 19.08 -14.25
N TYR A 103 -8.06 19.42 -13.97
CA TYR A 103 -8.76 20.51 -14.64
C TYR A 103 -9.59 21.32 -13.66
N TYR A 104 -9.57 22.63 -13.87
CA TYR A 104 -10.46 23.55 -13.18
C TYR A 104 -11.18 24.43 -14.21
N GLU A 105 -12.48 24.57 -14.10
CA GLU A 105 -13.30 25.42 -14.97
C GLU A 105 -13.90 26.57 -14.13
N LEU A 106 -13.33 27.75 -14.32
CA LEU A 106 -13.78 28.96 -13.61
C LEU A 106 -15.10 29.46 -14.16
N ASP A 107 -15.24 29.43 -15.50
CA ASP A 107 -16.48 29.76 -16.23
C ASP A 107 -16.46 29.14 -17.65
N GLU A 108 -17.51 29.35 -18.43
CA GLU A 108 -17.65 28.80 -19.79
C GLU A 108 -16.48 29.15 -20.74
N ASN A 109 -15.69 30.18 -20.45
CA ASN A 109 -14.63 30.71 -21.30
C ASN A 109 -13.22 30.52 -20.75
N ARG A 110 -13.11 30.15 -19.45
CA ARG A 110 -11.81 30.04 -18.78
C ARG A 110 -11.68 28.70 -18.09
N LYS A 111 -10.83 27.87 -18.66
CA LYS A 111 -10.40 26.58 -18.14
C LYS A 111 -8.92 26.63 -17.83
N PHE A 112 -8.53 25.84 -16.86
CA PHE A 112 -7.15 25.67 -16.43
C PHE A 112 -6.84 24.20 -16.31
N PHE A 113 -5.60 23.85 -16.59
CA PHE A 113 -5.11 22.51 -16.46
C PHE A 113 -3.91 22.46 -15.51
N ALA A 114 -3.73 21.30 -14.90
CA ALA A 114 -2.47 20.92 -14.29
C ALA A 114 -2.16 19.45 -14.69
N ALA A 115 -0.90 19.11 -14.65
CA ALA A 115 -0.43 17.77 -14.99
C ALA A 115 0.65 17.32 -14.01
N PHE A 116 0.78 16.03 -13.87
CA PHE A 116 1.70 15.37 -12.95
C PHE A 116 2.36 14.17 -13.62
N THR A 117 3.65 13.94 -13.30
CA THR A 117 4.33 12.68 -13.63
C THR A 117 5.47 12.40 -12.64
N ASP A 118 5.71 11.13 -12.37
CA ASP A 118 6.88 10.67 -11.63
C ASP A 118 8.13 10.74 -12.52
N ILE A 119 9.13 11.48 -12.07
CA ILE A 119 10.43 11.64 -12.75
C ILE A 119 11.60 11.21 -11.87
N SER A 120 11.35 10.35 -10.88
CA SER A 120 12.34 9.92 -9.90
C SER A 120 13.63 9.43 -10.54
N GLN A 121 13.52 8.53 -11.51
CA GLN A 121 14.70 7.98 -12.21
C GLN A 121 15.47 9.07 -12.96
N LEU A 122 14.77 10.02 -13.61
CA LEU A 122 15.42 11.11 -14.35
C LEU A 122 16.21 12.02 -13.38
N VAL A 123 15.64 12.33 -12.20
CA VAL A 123 16.33 13.18 -11.21
C VAL A 123 17.45 12.41 -10.51
N GLN A 124 17.29 11.11 -10.23
CA GLN A 124 18.36 10.25 -9.70
C GLN A 124 19.56 10.20 -10.65
N ASP A 125 19.32 10.08 -11.96
CA ASP A 125 20.37 10.00 -12.98
C ASP A 125 21.05 11.37 -13.23
N HIS A 126 20.31 12.47 -13.19
CA HIS A 126 20.83 13.81 -13.48
C HIS A 126 21.46 14.47 -12.25
N GLY A 127 20.88 14.27 -11.05
CA GLY A 127 21.33 14.84 -9.79
C GLY A 127 21.18 16.37 -9.71
N SER A 128 22.14 17.02 -9.03
CA SER A 128 22.22 18.47 -8.95
C SER A 128 22.49 19.10 -10.32
N GLY A 129 21.84 20.20 -10.61
CA GLY A 129 22.05 20.95 -11.86
C GLY A 129 20.83 21.75 -12.28
N THR A 130 20.93 22.31 -13.48
CA THR A 130 19.83 23.07 -14.08
C THR A 130 18.84 22.13 -14.74
N TYR A 131 17.59 22.25 -14.36
CA TYR A 131 16.45 21.62 -15.02
C TYR A 131 15.75 22.65 -15.89
N THR A 132 15.47 22.26 -17.13
CA THR A 132 14.83 23.14 -18.12
C THR A 132 13.58 22.44 -18.64
N LEU A 133 12.40 22.99 -18.36
CA LEU A 133 11.16 22.61 -19.03
C LEU A 133 11.01 23.42 -20.29
N SER A 134 10.65 22.77 -21.40
CA SER A 134 10.43 23.38 -22.71
C SER A 134 9.25 22.77 -23.44
N ASP A 135 8.88 23.41 -24.53
CA ASP A 135 7.79 23.01 -25.45
C ASP A 135 6.38 23.07 -24.83
N LEU A 136 6.20 23.81 -23.73
CA LEU A 136 4.88 24.15 -23.20
C LEU A 136 4.29 25.32 -24.04
N GLU A 137 3.59 24.99 -25.13
CA GLU A 137 3.24 25.95 -26.18
C GLU A 137 1.75 26.28 -26.25
N ASN A 138 0.87 25.37 -25.86
CA ASN A 138 -0.58 25.49 -26.03
C ASN A 138 -1.28 26.22 -24.87
N ILE A 139 -0.67 27.31 -24.38
CA ILE A 139 -1.26 28.13 -23.34
C ILE A 139 -2.24 29.13 -23.94
N ASN A 140 -3.44 29.18 -23.39
CA ASN A 140 -4.48 30.09 -23.91
C ASN A 140 -4.28 31.51 -23.41
N ILE A 141 -3.82 32.38 -24.31
CA ILE A 141 -3.62 33.82 -24.10
C ILE A 141 -4.69 34.67 -24.82
N SER A 142 -5.90 34.11 -24.99
CA SER A 142 -6.99 34.88 -25.60
C SER A 142 -7.42 36.06 -24.74
N GLN A 143 -8.24 36.95 -25.31
CA GLN A 143 -8.74 38.14 -24.64
C GLN A 143 -9.43 37.80 -23.30
N ASN A 144 -10.10 36.63 -23.20
CA ASN A 144 -10.79 36.20 -22.00
C ASN A 144 -9.85 36.00 -20.80
N TYR A 145 -8.64 35.50 -21.06
CA TYR A 145 -7.62 35.33 -20.02
C TYR A 145 -6.81 36.62 -19.79
N CYS A 146 -6.37 37.25 -20.86
CA CYS A 146 -5.52 38.45 -20.75
C CYS A 146 -6.24 39.65 -20.17
N SER A 147 -7.50 39.90 -20.51
CA SER A 147 -8.23 41.07 -19.98
C SER A 147 -8.65 40.91 -18.52
N THR A 148 -8.68 39.67 -18.02
CA THR A 148 -9.05 39.36 -16.65
C THR A 148 -7.84 39.08 -15.74
N GLY A 149 -6.62 39.07 -16.33
CA GLY A 149 -5.40 38.75 -15.60
C GLY A 149 -5.41 37.32 -15.07
N THR A 150 -5.82 36.35 -15.92
CA THR A 150 -5.86 34.91 -15.53
C THR A 150 -5.06 34.05 -16.52
N ASN A 151 -4.09 34.65 -17.20
CA ASN A 151 -3.17 33.92 -18.06
C ASN A 151 -1.89 33.57 -17.32
N PHE A 152 -1.63 32.29 -17.16
CA PHE A 152 -0.41 31.82 -16.53
C PHE A 152 0.09 30.52 -17.15
N ALA A 153 1.36 30.21 -16.91
CA ALA A 153 1.94 28.89 -17.04
C ALA A 153 3.18 28.77 -16.13
N GLY A 154 3.42 27.60 -15.62
CA GLY A 154 4.56 27.31 -14.75
C GLY A 154 4.77 25.83 -14.53
N TRP A 155 5.87 25.49 -13.88
CA TRP A 155 6.22 24.11 -13.51
C TRP A 155 7.02 24.07 -12.22
N SER A 156 6.93 22.93 -11.53
CA SER A 156 7.68 22.65 -10.32
C SER A 156 8.11 21.19 -10.25
N ILE A 157 9.27 20.93 -9.68
CA ILE A 157 9.73 19.60 -9.30
C ILE A 157 9.83 19.56 -7.77
N VAL A 158 9.12 18.62 -7.17
CA VAL A 158 9.26 18.21 -5.77
C VAL A 158 10.25 17.06 -5.72
N VAL A 159 11.29 17.15 -4.88
CA VAL A 159 12.31 16.12 -4.72
C VAL A 159 12.36 15.69 -3.28
N ILE A 160 12.02 14.44 -3.02
CA ILE A 160 12.19 13.80 -1.71
C ILE A 160 13.59 13.23 -1.64
N TYR A 161 14.30 13.51 -0.58
CA TYR A 161 15.67 13.05 -0.37
C TYR A 161 15.86 12.46 1.03
N GLU A 162 16.75 11.47 1.11
CA GLU A 162 17.26 10.92 2.35
C GLU A 162 18.50 11.68 2.81
N ASP A 163 18.60 11.92 4.13
CA ASP A 163 19.80 12.40 4.80
C ASP A 163 19.87 11.78 6.21
N GLN A 164 20.93 11.04 6.49
CA GLN A 164 21.11 10.32 7.75
C GLN A 164 21.15 11.22 9.00
N ASN A 165 21.29 12.53 8.83
CA ASN A 165 21.27 13.51 9.92
C ASN A 165 19.85 14.02 10.25
N LEU A 166 18.86 13.69 9.42
CA LEU A 166 17.46 14.06 9.66
C LEU A 166 16.81 13.17 10.74
N PRO A 167 15.82 13.68 11.45
CA PRO A 167 14.92 12.83 12.23
C PRO A 167 14.16 11.88 11.30
N LEU A 168 13.53 10.87 11.91
CA LEU A 168 12.58 10.03 11.19
C LEU A 168 11.30 10.83 10.93
N ASN A 169 10.94 10.98 9.68
CA ASN A 169 9.80 11.78 9.23
C ASN A 169 8.84 10.95 8.38
N GLN A 170 7.56 11.26 8.52
CA GLN A 170 6.52 10.92 7.55
C GLN A 170 6.37 12.11 6.59
N ILE A 171 6.48 11.85 5.29
CA ILE A 171 6.20 12.83 4.24
C ILE A 171 4.95 12.37 3.49
N ASN A 172 3.89 13.15 3.57
CA ASN A 172 2.68 12.91 2.79
C ASN A 172 2.62 13.87 1.61
N ILE A 173 2.30 13.33 0.44
CA ILE A 173 2.12 14.08 -0.81
C ILE A 173 0.62 14.02 -1.15
N TYR A 174 -0.05 15.15 -1.10
CA TYR A 174 -1.44 15.30 -1.52
C TYR A 174 -1.47 16.06 -2.82
N ASP A 175 -2.28 15.64 -3.76
CA ASP A 175 -2.49 16.39 -4.99
C ASP A 175 -3.91 16.32 -5.53
N GLY A 176 -4.20 17.23 -6.41
CA GLY A 176 -5.49 17.51 -7.04
C GLY A 176 -5.45 18.86 -7.70
N LEU A 177 -6.58 19.53 -7.86
CA LEU A 177 -6.65 20.91 -8.29
C LEU A 177 -7.92 21.57 -7.71
N GLU A 178 -7.74 22.37 -6.68
CA GLU A 178 -8.83 23.13 -6.06
C GLU A 178 -8.53 24.63 -6.07
N ALA A 179 -9.54 25.45 -6.22
CA ALA A 179 -9.36 26.88 -6.42
C ALA A 179 -10.32 27.76 -5.62
N VAL A 180 -9.86 28.96 -5.24
CA VAL A 180 -10.71 30.09 -4.86
C VAL A 180 -11.10 30.87 -6.13
N PRO A 181 -12.14 31.73 -6.19
CA PRO A 181 -12.44 32.75 -5.18
C PRO A 181 -13.41 32.36 -4.06
N ASP A 182 -14.08 31.26 -4.15
CA ASP A 182 -14.82 30.77 -2.97
C ASP A 182 -13.82 30.13 -1.98
N ALA A 183 -14.12 30.20 -0.69
CA ALA A 183 -13.29 29.55 0.30
C ALA A 183 -13.22 28.05 0.03
N ILE A 184 -12.02 27.50 -0.02
CA ILE A 184 -11.80 26.05 -0.10
C ILE A 184 -11.36 25.52 1.26
N THR A 185 -11.82 24.31 1.55
CA THR A 185 -11.45 23.55 2.76
C THR A 185 -10.94 22.19 2.30
N ILE A 186 -9.66 21.93 2.56
CA ILE A 186 -9.01 20.66 2.21
C ILE A 186 -8.80 19.90 3.52
N GLN A 187 -9.27 18.66 3.57
CA GLN A 187 -9.02 17.76 4.67
C GLN A 187 -7.76 16.92 4.34
N LEU A 188 -6.76 17.00 5.20
CA LEU A 188 -5.59 16.15 5.14
C LEU A 188 -5.79 15.01 6.14
N ASP A 189 -5.90 13.81 5.66
CA ASP A 189 -6.00 12.59 6.45
C ASP A 189 -4.65 11.84 6.45
N ASN A 190 -4.55 10.78 7.24
CA ASN A 190 -3.35 9.94 7.38
C ASN A 190 -2.13 10.69 7.94
N LEU A 191 -2.36 11.69 8.78
CA LEU A 191 -1.30 12.30 9.57
C LEU A 191 -1.01 11.42 10.79
N ASN A 192 0.25 11.36 11.18
CA ASN A 192 0.67 10.78 12.42
C ASN A 192 1.64 11.73 13.14
N VAL A 193 1.09 12.53 14.03
CA VAL A 193 1.84 13.54 14.73
C VAL A 193 2.30 13.01 16.09
N LEU A 194 3.49 12.46 16.14
CA LEU A 194 4.13 12.02 17.41
C LEU A 194 4.98 13.13 18.05
N ASP A 195 5.51 14.03 17.24
CA ASP A 195 6.26 15.20 17.67
C ASP A 195 5.97 16.36 16.69
N VAL A 196 5.97 17.57 17.18
CA VAL A 196 5.74 18.77 16.37
C VAL A 196 7.03 19.46 15.94
N GLU A 197 8.19 19.03 16.45
CA GLU A 197 9.48 19.65 16.14
C GLU A 197 9.83 19.42 14.65
N GLY A 198 10.15 20.51 13.95
CA GLY A 198 10.47 20.48 12.52
C GLY A 198 9.28 20.27 11.58
N ALA A 199 8.06 20.13 12.12
CA ALA A 199 6.86 19.94 11.30
C ALA A 199 6.65 21.13 10.34
N LYS A 200 6.44 20.79 9.06
CA LYS A 200 6.21 21.81 8.02
C LYS A 200 5.18 21.34 7.00
N ILE A 201 4.54 22.30 6.34
CA ILE A 201 3.64 22.08 5.23
C ILE A 201 4.08 22.91 4.03
N GLY A 202 4.10 22.33 2.85
CA GLY A 202 4.41 23.01 1.60
C GLY A 202 3.27 23.00 0.62
N PHE A 203 3.31 23.93 -0.32
CA PHE A 203 2.31 24.12 -1.34
C PHE A 203 2.96 24.37 -2.71
N ILE A 204 2.37 23.80 -3.75
CA ILE A 204 2.48 24.29 -5.11
C ILE A 204 1.13 24.90 -5.46
N ALA A 205 1.11 26.20 -5.69
CA ALA A 205 -0.06 26.93 -6.08
C ALA A 205 0.17 27.73 -7.37
N TRP A 206 -0.89 27.96 -8.10
CA TRP A 206 -0.90 28.64 -9.38
C TRP A 206 -1.78 29.88 -9.30
N GLU A 207 -1.42 30.90 -10.03
CA GLU A 207 -2.18 32.12 -10.25
C GLU A 207 -2.17 33.12 -9.09
N GLY A 208 -1.42 32.88 -7.99
CA GLY A 208 -1.24 33.86 -6.92
C GLY A 208 -0.55 35.16 -7.38
N ASP A 209 -1.06 36.30 -6.92
CA ASP A 209 -0.65 37.62 -7.35
C ASP A 209 -0.02 38.45 -6.20
N SER A 210 1.20 38.97 -6.40
CA SER A 210 1.87 39.80 -5.39
C SER A 210 1.18 41.14 -5.15
N SER A 211 0.46 41.64 -6.15
CA SER A 211 -0.22 42.93 -6.11
C SER A 211 -1.64 42.90 -5.57
N LEU A 212 -2.23 41.72 -5.40
CA LEU A 212 -3.64 41.51 -4.99
C LEU A 212 -3.79 41.05 -3.54
N ALA A 213 -3.25 41.81 -2.59
CA ALA A 213 -3.45 41.53 -1.17
C ALA A 213 -4.91 41.80 -0.73
N VAL A 214 -5.84 40.95 -1.10
CA VAL A 214 -7.31 41.10 -0.94
C VAL A 214 -7.89 40.22 0.15
N ASN A 215 -7.29 40.21 1.32
CA ASN A 215 -7.63 39.34 2.45
C ASN A 215 -7.48 37.83 2.10
N GLU A 216 -6.49 37.54 1.30
CA GLU A 216 -6.09 36.15 1.11
C GLU A 216 -5.50 35.62 2.42
N SER A 217 -6.03 34.52 2.88
CA SER A 217 -5.50 33.88 4.08
C SER A 217 -5.45 32.37 3.93
N LEU A 218 -4.28 31.83 4.23
CA LEU A 218 -4.04 30.40 4.35
C LEU A 218 -4.02 30.02 5.82
N LYS A 219 -4.82 29.02 6.21
CA LYS A 219 -4.89 28.54 7.59
C LYS A 219 -4.74 27.03 7.65
N MET A 220 -4.19 26.56 8.75
CA MET A 220 -4.21 25.15 9.15
C MET A 220 -4.79 25.03 10.55
N ASN A 221 -5.83 24.22 10.69
CA ASN A 221 -6.59 24.05 11.96
C ASN A 221 -7.06 25.37 12.56
N GLY A 222 -7.40 26.37 11.71
CA GLY A 222 -7.83 27.71 12.11
C GLY A 222 -6.67 28.69 12.45
N TYR A 223 -5.41 28.26 12.45
CA TYR A 223 -4.25 29.13 12.65
C TYR A 223 -3.73 29.64 11.31
N ILE A 224 -3.44 30.95 11.23
CA ILE A 224 -2.91 31.56 10.01
C ILE A 224 -1.46 31.07 9.78
N LEU A 225 -1.18 30.60 8.56
CA LEU A 225 0.15 30.30 8.09
C LEU A 225 0.77 31.55 7.45
N SER A 226 1.99 31.86 7.83
CA SER A 226 2.74 33.00 7.26
C SER A 226 4.24 32.77 7.42
N ASN A 227 5.02 33.38 6.53
CA ASN A 227 6.48 33.33 6.54
C ASN A 227 7.03 34.73 6.14
N PRO A 228 6.80 35.77 6.96
CA PRO A 228 7.23 37.13 6.63
C PRO A 228 8.76 37.27 6.64
N PRO A 229 9.35 38.12 5.75
CA PRO A 229 8.65 39.05 4.87
C PRO A 229 8.17 38.43 3.56
N LEU A 230 8.47 37.15 3.26
CA LEU A 230 8.20 36.52 1.98
C LEU A 230 6.68 36.31 1.77
N ASN A 231 6.03 35.62 2.70
CA ASN A 231 4.60 35.33 2.66
C ASN A 231 3.90 35.97 3.87
N PRO A 232 3.27 37.14 3.70
CA PRO A 232 2.55 37.82 4.78
C PRO A 232 1.18 37.12 5.06
N GLU A 233 0.61 37.38 6.24
CA GLU A 233 -0.65 36.78 6.70
C GLU A 233 -1.88 37.03 5.78
N THR A 234 -1.80 38.06 4.94
CA THR A 234 -2.91 38.52 4.08
C THR A 234 -2.64 38.33 2.59
N ASN A 235 -1.56 37.70 2.23
CA ASN A 235 -1.19 37.36 0.84
C ASN A 235 -0.22 36.19 0.87
N ALA A 236 -0.77 34.98 1.07
CA ALA A 236 0.01 33.76 1.26
C ALA A 236 0.65 33.28 -0.05
N PHE A 237 -0.02 33.49 -1.17
CA PHE A 237 0.46 33.12 -2.51
C PHE A 237 0.68 34.37 -3.35
N ASN A 238 1.91 34.78 -3.45
CA ASN A 238 2.29 36.07 -3.97
C ASN A 238 3.49 36.05 -4.93
N GLY A 239 3.71 34.93 -5.61
CA GLY A 239 4.74 34.71 -6.60
C GLY A 239 6.10 34.41 -5.99
N THR A 240 6.16 33.59 -4.97
CA THR A 240 7.37 33.33 -4.19
C THR A 240 7.83 31.86 -4.19
N ASN A 241 9.10 31.68 -3.79
CA ASN A 241 9.68 30.38 -3.52
C ASN A 241 10.44 30.40 -2.20
N SER A 242 9.91 29.71 -1.19
CA SER A 242 10.51 29.67 0.16
C SER A 242 11.84 28.90 0.21
N PHE A 243 12.12 28.00 -0.73
CA PHE A 243 13.39 27.26 -0.79
C PHE A 243 14.55 28.11 -1.31
N THR A 244 14.27 29.05 -2.21
CA THR A 244 15.29 29.88 -2.86
C THR A 244 15.27 31.34 -2.38
N GLY A 245 14.19 31.77 -1.73
CA GLY A 245 13.94 33.15 -1.37
C GLY A 245 13.59 34.07 -2.55
N GLN A 246 13.23 33.50 -3.71
CA GLN A 246 12.79 34.27 -4.87
C GLN A 246 11.40 34.87 -4.63
N SER A 247 11.15 36.03 -5.23
CA SER A 247 9.86 36.74 -5.19
C SER A 247 9.44 37.28 -6.56
N ASN A 248 9.77 36.51 -7.60
CA ASN A 248 9.47 36.83 -9.01
C ASN A 248 9.02 35.60 -9.79
N LEU A 249 8.41 34.66 -9.10
CA LEU A 249 7.73 33.51 -9.72
C LEU A 249 6.33 33.89 -10.20
N TYR A 250 6.16 34.95 -10.92
CA TYR A 250 4.88 35.53 -11.33
C TYR A 250 3.81 34.45 -11.56
N ASN A 251 2.69 34.54 -10.82
CA ASN A 251 1.51 33.68 -10.92
C ASN A 251 1.77 32.18 -10.60
N MET A 252 2.76 31.91 -9.76
CA MET A 252 2.95 30.60 -9.15
C MET A 252 3.72 30.71 -7.83
N ASP A 253 3.50 29.77 -6.95
CA ASP A 253 4.13 29.72 -5.63
C ASP A 253 4.66 28.32 -5.35
N ILE A 254 5.85 28.26 -4.75
CA ILE A 254 6.52 27.05 -4.27
C ILE A 254 6.94 27.34 -2.82
N ASP A 255 5.99 27.25 -1.92
CA ASP A 255 6.20 27.74 -0.56
C ASP A 255 6.04 26.66 0.50
N PHE A 256 6.71 26.85 1.63
CA PHE A 256 6.50 26.06 2.82
C PHE A 256 6.37 26.94 4.08
N TYR A 257 5.66 26.39 5.06
CA TYR A 257 5.38 27.04 6.34
C TYR A 257 5.70 26.09 7.48
N ASN A 258 6.24 26.62 8.58
CA ASN A 258 6.37 25.87 9.83
C ASN A 258 4.99 25.71 10.48
N ILE A 259 4.64 24.49 10.87
CA ILE A 259 3.33 24.17 11.43
C ILE A 259 3.38 23.67 12.87
N GLN A 260 4.51 23.77 13.54
CA GLN A 260 4.68 23.32 14.95
C GLN A 260 3.65 23.86 15.92
N ASN A 261 3.07 25.03 15.64
CA ASN A 261 2.07 25.67 16.49
C ASN A 261 0.63 25.46 15.99
N THR A 262 0.42 24.71 14.92
CA THR A 262 -0.90 24.52 14.29
C THR A 262 -1.41 23.09 14.37
N ILE A 263 -0.56 22.18 14.81
CA ILE A 263 -0.84 20.75 15.04
C ILE A 263 -0.47 20.37 16.46
N ASN A 264 -1.02 19.24 16.93
CA ASN A 264 -0.73 18.71 18.26
C ASN A 264 -0.33 17.24 18.13
N VAL A 265 0.44 16.75 19.09
CA VAL A 265 0.73 15.32 19.22
C VAL A 265 -0.59 14.55 19.33
N GLY A 266 -0.72 13.49 18.53
CA GLY A 266 -1.92 12.67 18.42
C GLY A 266 -2.90 13.11 17.33
N ASP A 267 -2.61 14.20 16.59
CA ASP A 267 -3.44 14.59 15.45
C ASP A 267 -3.26 13.58 14.31
N THR A 268 -4.37 13.01 13.83
CA THR A 268 -4.43 12.08 12.69
C THR A 268 -4.92 12.75 11.41
N SER A 269 -5.38 13.99 11.51
CA SER A 269 -5.86 14.80 10.39
C SER A 269 -5.67 16.28 10.65
N ALA A 270 -5.70 17.08 9.59
CA ALA A 270 -5.68 18.53 9.68
C ALA A 270 -6.57 19.16 8.60
N THR A 271 -7.06 20.36 8.86
CA THR A 271 -7.89 21.11 7.94
C THR A 271 -7.10 22.31 7.41
N ILE A 272 -6.98 22.41 6.10
CA ILE A 272 -6.46 23.59 5.41
C ILE A 272 -7.63 24.44 4.93
N GLU A 273 -7.63 25.71 5.26
CA GLU A 273 -8.59 26.68 4.76
C GLU A 273 -7.86 27.75 3.96
N LEU A 274 -8.24 27.94 2.71
CA LEU A 274 -7.77 29.05 1.88
C LEU A 274 -8.95 29.95 1.53
N THR A 275 -8.80 31.23 1.76
CA THR A 275 -9.78 32.26 1.39
C THR A 275 -9.08 33.34 0.56
N SER A 276 -9.77 33.85 -0.45
CA SER A 276 -9.35 35.04 -1.17
C SER A 276 -10.58 35.92 -1.48
N GLY A 277 -10.43 37.22 -1.36
CA GLY A 277 -11.51 38.16 -1.64
C GLY A 277 -11.70 38.43 -3.14
N GLN A 278 -10.69 38.20 -3.96
CA GLN A 278 -10.74 38.52 -5.39
C GLN A 278 -9.72 37.73 -6.24
N ASP A 279 -8.63 37.30 -5.64
CA ASP A 279 -7.57 36.58 -6.35
C ASP A 279 -7.96 35.13 -6.67
N LEU A 280 -7.60 34.67 -7.87
CA LEU A 280 -7.77 33.27 -8.26
C LEU A 280 -6.49 32.51 -7.88
N VAL A 281 -6.56 31.73 -6.83
CA VAL A 281 -5.46 30.82 -6.45
C VAL A 281 -5.92 29.39 -6.63
N MET A 282 -5.12 28.57 -7.29
CA MET A 282 -5.35 27.14 -7.50
C MET A 282 -4.28 26.34 -6.77
N VAL A 283 -4.67 25.59 -5.74
CA VAL A 283 -3.78 24.67 -5.03
C VAL A 283 -3.72 23.36 -5.80
N ASN A 284 -2.53 22.91 -6.14
CA ASN A 284 -2.30 21.69 -6.92
C ASN A 284 -1.63 20.58 -6.10
N ASN A 285 -0.71 20.96 -5.22
CA ASN A 285 0.00 20.00 -4.39
C ASN A 285 0.15 20.54 -2.97
N ILE A 286 0.03 19.65 -1.99
CA ILE A 286 0.31 19.91 -0.58
C ILE A 286 1.26 18.82 -0.10
N ILE A 287 2.29 19.22 0.66
CA ILE A 287 3.27 18.29 1.20
C ILE A 287 3.35 18.53 2.70
N THR A 288 3.17 17.50 3.52
CA THR A 288 3.45 17.58 4.95
C THR A 288 4.72 16.83 5.30
N VAL A 289 5.51 17.37 6.20
CA VAL A 289 6.65 16.69 6.83
C VAL A 289 6.41 16.70 8.31
N LEU A 290 6.25 15.52 8.88
CA LEU A 290 5.92 15.29 10.28
C LEU A 290 6.93 14.35 10.89
N ASN A 291 7.40 14.63 12.11
CA ASN A 291 8.19 13.68 12.86
C ASN A 291 7.29 12.55 13.33
N SER A 292 7.57 11.33 12.91
CA SER A 292 6.73 10.16 13.15
C SER A 292 7.59 8.95 13.50
N GLN A 293 7.11 8.13 14.43
CA GLN A 293 7.76 6.90 14.85
C GLN A 293 6.74 5.77 14.88
N LEU A 294 6.34 5.29 13.70
CA LEU A 294 5.48 4.12 13.57
C LEU A 294 6.14 3.05 12.70
N PRO A 295 5.88 1.76 13.02
CA PRO A 295 6.16 0.65 12.13
C PRO A 295 5.24 0.65 10.90
N ASP A 296 5.58 -0.21 9.94
CA ASP A 296 4.77 -0.52 8.76
C ASP A 296 5.01 -2.01 8.45
N ALA A 297 4.18 -2.88 9.04
CA ALA A 297 4.34 -4.32 8.94
C ALA A 297 3.72 -4.85 7.66
N THR A 298 4.50 -5.59 6.89
CA THR A 298 4.00 -6.31 5.72
C THR A 298 4.36 -7.79 5.83
N ILE A 299 3.52 -8.66 5.30
CA ILE A 299 3.76 -10.10 5.26
C ILE A 299 3.76 -10.59 3.81
N GLU A 300 4.66 -11.52 3.49
CA GLU A 300 4.72 -12.20 2.20
C GLU A 300 4.82 -13.71 2.41
N LEU A 301 3.96 -14.46 1.73
CA LEU A 301 3.90 -15.91 1.75
C LEU A 301 4.80 -16.48 0.64
N ASN A 302 5.67 -17.42 0.98
CA ASN A 302 6.51 -18.09 0.00
C ASN A 302 5.74 -19.23 -0.70
N GLU A 303 5.74 -19.22 -2.04
CA GLU A 303 5.12 -20.27 -2.87
C GLU A 303 5.88 -21.61 -2.83
N ASP A 304 7.15 -21.64 -2.37
CA ASP A 304 7.95 -22.85 -2.24
C ASP A 304 7.50 -23.69 -1.04
N LEU A 305 6.42 -24.41 -1.24
CA LEU A 305 5.94 -25.41 -0.29
C LEU A 305 6.75 -26.68 -0.45
N GLU A 306 7.48 -27.08 0.58
CA GLU A 306 7.84 -28.48 0.71
C GLU A 306 6.57 -29.31 0.99
N SER A 307 5.88 -29.69 -0.08
CA SER A 307 4.75 -30.63 0.06
C SER A 307 5.32 -31.95 0.56
N THR A 308 5.20 -32.17 1.85
CA THR A 308 5.41 -33.49 2.42
C THR A 308 4.27 -34.35 1.93
N CYS A 309 4.60 -35.31 1.07
CA CYS A 309 3.65 -36.25 0.48
C CYS A 309 2.56 -36.66 1.46
N PHE A 310 1.31 -36.42 1.10
CA PHE A 310 0.11 -36.83 1.83
C PHE A 310 -0.05 -36.23 3.25
N SER A 311 0.67 -35.22 3.61
CA SER A 311 0.46 -34.55 4.89
C SER A 311 -0.59 -33.46 4.71
N ARG A 312 -1.61 -33.52 5.52
CA ARG A 312 -2.49 -32.37 5.75
C ARG A 312 -1.89 -31.39 6.77
N ILE A 313 -0.67 -31.65 7.19
CA ILE A 313 0.17 -30.68 7.90
C ILE A 313 1.04 -29.99 6.85
N LEU A 314 0.78 -28.74 6.66
CA LEU A 314 1.46 -27.87 5.71
C LEU A 314 2.48 -27.01 6.45
N THR A 315 3.74 -27.07 6.03
CA THR A 315 4.74 -26.12 6.49
C THR A 315 4.71 -24.90 5.56
N LEU A 316 4.24 -23.78 6.08
CA LEU A 316 4.14 -22.51 5.38
C LEU A 316 5.31 -21.63 5.76
N ASN A 317 6.10 -21.22 4.78
CA ASN A 317 7.17 -20.25 4.98
C ASN A 317 6.64 -18.86 4.65
N TYR A 318 7.01 -17.87 5.44
CA TYR A 318 6.61 -16.48 5.24
C TYR A 318 7.72 -15.53 5.69
N SER A 319 7.65 -14.30 5.22
CA SER A 319 8.51 -13.23 5.69
C SER A 319 7.66 -12.06 6.21
N VAL A 320 8.16 -11.41 7.25
CA VAL A 320 7.59 -10.16 7.78
C VAL A 320 8.62 -9.06 7.59
N SER A 321 8.20 -7.96 7.00
CA SER A 321 9.07 -6.82 6.70
C SER A 321 8.55 -5.55 7.37
N ASN A 322 9.49 -4.64 7.67
CA ASN A 322 9.23 -3.32 8.24
C ASN A 322 9.81 -2.24 7.32
N PHE A 323 9.29 -2.16 6.09
CA PHE A 323 9.70 -1.15 5.12
C PHE A 323 8.82 0.11 5.21
N ASN A 324 9.35 1.21 4.66
CA ASN A 324 8.66 2.51 4.64
C ASN A 324 8.21 3.00 6.03
N SER A 325 8.87 2.56 7.08
CA SER A 325 8.53 2.78 8.49
C SER A 325 9.44 3.79 9.16
N THR A 326 9.06 4.25 10.35
CA THR A 326 9.85 5.14 11.20
C THR A 326 10.09 4.59 12.60
N ALA A 327 9.53 3.41 12.92
CA ALA A 327 9.76 2.69 14.16
C ALA A 327 9.98 1.20 13.92
N GLU A 328 10.42 0.50 14.93
CA GLU A 328 10.61 -0.95 14.95
C GLU A 328 9.26 -1.67 15.14
N ILE A 329 9.07 -2.85 14.52
CA ILE A 329 8.00 -3.77 14.89
C ILE A 329 8.42 -4.50 16.16
N PRO A 330 7.62 -4.50 17.23
CA PRO A 330 7.96 -5.18 18.47
C PRO A 330 8.04 -6.71 18.32
N GLU A 331 8.88 -7.35 19.15
CA GLU A 331 8.77 -8.79 19.42
C GLU A 331 7.37 -9.12 19.96
N GLY A 332 6.78 -10.22 19.52
CA GLY A 332 5.45 -10.65 19.93
C GLY A 332 4.31 -10.01 19.14
N THR A 333 4.58 -9.35 18.02
CA THR A 333 3.53 -8.88 17.09
C THR A 333 2.80 -10.09 16.52
N PRO A 334 1.45 -10.18 16.66
CA PRO A 334 0.70 -11.37 16.31
C PRO A 334 0.58 -11.54 14.78
N ILE A 335 0.45 -12.80 14.36
CA ILE A 335 0.27 -13.17 12.96
C ILE A 335 -0.82 -14.23 12.89
N ALA A 336 -1.84 -14.02 12.08
CA ALA A 336 -2.94 -14.96 11.89
C ALA A 336 -2.97 -15.53 10.47
N PHE A 337 -3.39 -16.79 10.36
CA PHE A 337 -3.53 -17.50 9.09
C PHE A 337 -4.96 -18.01 8.94
N TYR A 338 -5.57 -17.75 7.80
CA TYR A 338 -6.97 -18.07 7.54
C TYR A 338 -7.16 -18.89 6.26
N ILE A 339 -8.14 -19.79 6.28
CA ILE A 339 -8.70 -20.46 5.10
C ILE A 339 -10.22 -20.27 5.16
N ASP A 340 -10.84 -19.77 4.09
CA ASP A 340 -12.29 -19.49 4.05
C ASP A 340 -12.80 -18.65 5.24
N ASN A 341 -12.01 -17.66 5.70
CA ASN A 341 -12.23 -16.85 6.90
C ASN A 341 -12.21 -17.63 8.23
N ALA A 342 -11.81 -18.88 8.24
CA ALA A 342 -11.58 -19.65 9.45
C ALA A 342 -10.11 -19.56 9.87
N LEU A 343 -9.85 -19.22 11.12
CA LEU A 343 -8.50 -19.20 11.68
C LEU A 343 -7.94 -20.62 11.70
N VAL A 344 -6.80 -20.85 11.05
CA VAL A 344 -6.13 -22.16 10.94
C VAL A 344 -4.75 -22.19 11.57
N GLY A 345 -4.17 -21.03 11.88
CA GLY A 345 -2.88 -20.93 12.53
C GLY A 345 -2.65 -19.55 13.12
N GLN A 346 -1.77 -19.50 14.14
CA GLN A 346 -1.30 -18.26 14.75
C GLN A 346 0.19 -18.37 15.02
N ALA A 347 0.89 -17.28 14.84
CA ALA A 347 2.29 -17.07 15.17
C ALA A 347 2.48 -15.69 15.79
N GLU A 348 3.71 -15.36 16.14
CA GLU A 348 4.12 -14.02 16.55
C GLU A 348 5.56 -13.78 16.10
N THR A 349 5.97 -12.52 15.97
CA THR A 349 7.36 -12.19 15.67
C THR A 349 8.26 -12.64 16.84
N GLU A 350 9.30 -13.42 16.54
CA GLU A 350 10.22 -13.96 17.57
C GLU A 350 11.26 -12.94 18.04
N GLU A 351 11.41 -11.83 17.29
CA GLU A 351 12.37 -10.75 17.57
C GLU A 351 11.84 -9.41 17.04
N ILE A 352 12.47 -8.32 17.50
CA ILE A 352 12.21 -6.96 16.98
C ILE A 352 12.64 -6.89 15.53
N ILE A 353 11.77 -6.33 14.67
CA ILE A 353 12.12 -6.07 13.28
C ILE A 353 12.45 -4.59 13.13
N GLY A 354 13.73 -4.30 12.87
CA GLY A 354 14.21 -2.93 12.68
C GLY A 354 13.70 -2.28 11.39
N ILE A 355 13.84 -0.98 11.30
CA ILE A 355 13.45 -0.21 10.11
C ILE A 355 14.22 -0.72 8.89
N GLY A 356 13.48 -1.09 7.82
CA GLY A 356 14.05 -1.62 6.58
C GLY A 356 14.53 -3.07 6.68
N GLU A 357 14.21 -3.78 7.76
CA GLU A 357 14.57 -5.18 7.96
C GLU A 357 13.43 -6.13 7.62
N THR A 358 13.79 -7.38 7.36
CA THR A 358 12.87 -8.50 7.08
C THR A 358 13.32 -9.70 7.90
N ILE A 359 12.38 -10.40 8.49
CA ILE A 359 12.60 -11.71 9.10
C ILE A 359 11.88 -12.79 8.30
N GLU A 360 12.47 -13.99 8.27
CA GLU A 360 11.87 -15.18 7.69
C GLU A 360 11.44 -16.12 8.80
N ALA A 361 10.25 -16.71 8.67
CA ALA A 361 9.73 -17.66 9.64
C ALA A 361 8.90 -18.75 8.96
N SER A 362 8.49 -19.75 9.74
CA SER A 362 7.62 -20.81 9.23
C SER A 362 6.63 -21.28 10.30
N ILE A 363 5.47 -21.74 9.85
CA ILE A 363 4.43 -22.30 10.69
C ILE A 363 3.94 -23.64 10.12
N ASN A 364 3.58 -24.57 11.00
CA ASN A 364 2.90 -25.79 10.62
C ASN A 364 1.39 -25.61 10.82
N ILE A 365 0.62 -25.72 9.74
CA ILE A 365 -0.84 -25.61 9.74
C ILE A 365 -1.45 -26.97 9.44
N GLU A 366 -2.40 -27.41 10.26
CA GLU A 366 -3.18 -28.62 10.03
C GLU A 366 -4.43 -28.25 9.19
N ILE A 367 -4.53 -28.82 8.00
CA ILE A 367 -5.64 -28.59 7.05
C ILE A 367 -6.76 -29.55 7.35
N ASP A 368 -7.93 -29.02 7.73
CA ASP A 368 -9.12 -29.85 8.01
C ASP A 368 -9.52 -30.68 6.77
N SER A 369 -10.02 -31.89 7.01
CA SER A 369 -10.46 -32.82 5.96
C SER A 369 -11.61 -32.30 5.08
N ASN A 370 -12.33 -31.28 5.53
CA ASN A 370 -13.41 -30.63 4.79
C ASN A 370 -12.92 -29.59 3.78
N ILE A 371 -11.65 -29.19 3.86
CA ILE A 371 -11.07 -28.19 2.95
C ILE A 371 -10.79 -28.88 1.61
N PRO A 372 -11.20 -28.29 0.47
CA PRO A 372 -10.93 -28.80 -0.87
C PRO A 372 -9.42 -28.99 -1.12
N GLU A 373 -9.08 -29.73 -2.18
CA GLU A 373 -7.68 -29.91 -2.59
C GLU A 373 -7.03 -28.60 -3.06
N GLU A 374 -7.80 -27.70 -3.65
CA GLU A 374 -7.39 -26.34 -4.02
C GLU A 374 -8.09 -25.34 -3.09
N PHE A 375 -7.30 -24.50 -2.43
CA PHE A 375 -7.79 -23.48 -1.49
C PHE A 375 -6.83 -22.28 -1.42
N GLU A 376 -7.36 -21.17 -0.95
CA GLU A 376 -6.56 -19.96 -0.65
C GLU A 376 -6.22 -19.91 0.84
N ILE A 377 -4.98 -19.57 1.14
CA ILE A 377 -4.55 -19.24 2.49
C ILE A 377 -4.17 -17.76 2.54
N ILE A 378 -4.69 -17.07 3.55
CA ILE A 378 -4.43 -15.65 3.81
C ILE A 378 -3.60 -15.57 5.08
N ALA A 379 -2.48 -14.86 5.03
CA ALA A 379 -1.71 -14.48 6.20
C ALA A 379 -1.94 -13.01 6.50
N VAL A 380 -2.07 -12.66 7.77
CA VAL A 380 -2.23 -11.27 8.24
C VAL A 380 -1.28 -11.04 9.39
N VAL A 381 -0.34 -10.12 9.24
CA VAL A 381 0.51 -9.63 10.34
C VAL A 381 -0.25 -8.55 11.11
N ASP A 382 0.05 -8.42 12.38
CA ASP A 382 -0.69 -7.63 13.37
C ASP A 382 -2.18 -8.00 13.49
N ASP A 383 -2.45 -9.30 13.50
CA ASP A 383 -3.79 -9.85 13.73
C ASP A 383 -3.73 -10.91 14.85
N ASP A 384 -4.48 -10.68 15.93
CA ASP A 384 -4.56 -11.58 17.08
C ASP A 384 -5.47 -12.81 16.84
N GLY A 385 -5.92 -13.03 15.60
CA GLY A 385 -6.85 -14.08 15.21
C GLY A 385 -8.33 -13.70 15.34
N THR A 386 -8.62 -12.45 15.70
CA THR A 386 -9.98 -11.89 15.76
C THR A 386 -10.25 -10.85 14.68
N GLY A 387 -9.27 -10.58 13.83
CA GLY A 387 -9.30 -9.53 12.82
C GLY A 387 -8.99 -8.15 13.39
N ASN A 388 -8.30 -8.07 14.52
CA ASN A 388 -7.90 -6.81 15.14
C ASN A 388 -6.38 -6.78 15.33
N GLY A 389 -5.76 -5.68 14.90
CA GLY A 389 -4.40 -5.34 15.21
C GLY A 389 -4.22 -4.78 16.63
N ASN A 390 -2.99 -4.81 17.12
CA ASN A 390 -2.57 -4.23 18.39
C ASN A 390 -1.55 -3.11 18.20
N LEU A 391 -1.03 -2.96 16.98
CA LEU A 391 -0.04 -1.99 16.60
C LEU A 391 -0.74 -0.84 15.87
N ASP A 392 -0.37 0.40 16.19
CA ASP A 392 -0.69 1.52 15.33
C ASP A 392 0.40 1.59 14.24
N GLU A 393 0.01 1.50 12.99
CA GLU A 393 0.93 1.45 11.85
C GLU A 393 0.76 2.64 10.90
N ILE A 394 1.76 2.85 10.06
CA ILE A 394 1.70 3.90 9.02
C ILE A 394 0.66 3.56 7.97
N ASN A 395 0.56 2.28 7.61
CA ASN A 395 -0.39 1.78 6.62
C ASN A 395 -1.01 0.47 7.12
N GLU A 396 -2.28 0.50 7.45
CA GLU A 396 -3.07 -0.63 7.93
C GLU A 396 -3.65 -1.51 6.80
N GLU A 397 -3.42 -1.13 5.53
CA GLU A 397 -4.03 -1.83 4.39
C GLU A 397 -3.08 -2.82 3.69
N ASN A 398 -1.81 -2.93 4.12
CA ASN A 398 -0.78 -3.77 3.50
C ASN A 398 -0.34 -4.97 4.37
N ASN A 399 -1.05 -5.25 5.45
CA ASN A 399 -0.72 -6.26 6.46
C ASN A 399 -1.04 -7.69 6.02
N SER A 400 -1.53 -7.92 4.80
CA SER A 400 -1.99 -9.25 4.38
C SER A 400 -1.44 -9.68 3.04
N ASP A 401 -1.23 -10.99 2.91
CA ASP A 401 -0.91 -11.65 1.65
C ASP A 401 -1.74 -12.92 1.47
N VAL A 402 -1.93 -13.35 0.23
CA VAL A 402 -2.75 -14.51 -0.13
C VAL A 402 -2.07 -15.35 -1.19
N ILE A 403 -2.03 -16.66 -0.96
CA ILE A 403 -1.59 -17.63 -1.97
C ILE A 403 -2.64 -18.70 -2.18
N THR A 404 -2.71 -19.23 -3.41
CA THR A 404 -3.52 -20.40 -3.76
C THR A 404 -2.65 -21.64 -3.68
N LEU A 405 -3.11 -22.65 -2.95
CA LEU A 405 -2.41 -23.89 -2.73
C LEU A 405 -3.21 -25.06 -3.28
N GLU A 406 -2.48 -26.07 -3.81
CA GLU A 406 -3.04 -27.34 -4.27
C GLU A 406 -2.39 -28.50 -3.51
N LEU A 407 -3.19 -29.26 -2.78
CA LEU A 407 -2.74 -30.49 -2.12
C LEU A 407 -2.61 -31.60 -3.18
N SER A 408 -1.43 -31.76 -3.75
CA SER A 408 -1.20 -32.81 -4.73
C SER A 408 -0.85 -34.15 -4.06
N ASN A 409 -1.60 -35.20 -4.46
CA ASN A 409 -1.33 -36.58 -4.09
C ASN A 409 -0.51 -37.33 -5.16
N GLU A 410 -0.15 -36.67 -6.27
CA GLU A 410 0.55 -37.31 -7.37
C GLU A 410 2.02 -37.58 -7.04
N GLY A 411 2.41 -38.83 -7.14
CA GLY A 411 3.81 -39.26 -7.05
C GLY A 411 4.35 -39.61 -5.66
N CYS A 412 3.52 -39.58 -4.65
CA CYS A 412 3.94 -39.90 -3.28
C CYS A 412 3.94 -41.39 -2.96
N PRO A 413 5.07 -42.00 -2.57
CA PRO A 413 5.13 -43.42 -2.34
C PRO A 413 4.53 -43.80 -1.00
N ILE A 414 3.60 -44.78 -1.02
CA ILE A 414 3.22 -45.51 0.19
C ILE A 414 4.35 -46.47 0.55
N VAL A 415 4.96 -46.28 1.72
CA VAL A 415 6.03 -47.15 2.20
C VAL A 415 5.51 -48.04 3.32
N ILE A 416 5.43 -49.34 3.04
CA ILE A 416 4.97 -50.33 3.98
C ILE A 416 6.15 -51.01 4.64
N PRO A 417 6.36 -50.89 5.95
CA PRO A 417 7.48 -51.50 6.65
C PRO A 417 7.30 -53.05 6.68
N GLN A 418 8.41 -53.77 6.53
CA GLN A 418 8.40 -55.23 6.60
C GLN A 418 8.33 -55.80 8.02
N GLY A 419 8.43 -54.97 9.03
CA GLY A 419 8.36 -55.34 10.42
C GLY A 419 8.28 -54.17 11.37
N PHE A 420 7.83 -54.38 12.60
CA PHE A 420 7.79 -53.41 13.67
C PHE A 420 7.94 -54.09 15.04
N SER A 421 8.22 -53.32 16.08
CA SER A 421 8.54 -53.82 17.42
C SER A 421 7.89 -53.01 18.52
N PRO A 422 6.67 -53.34 18.94
CA PRO A 422 5.95 -52.59 19.98
C PRO A 422 6.48 -52.92 21.38
N ASN A 423 7.67 -52.41 21.68
CA ASN A 423 8.39 -52.65 22.95
C ASN A 423 8.29 -51.45 23.91
N GLY A 424 7.77 -50.33 23.47
CA GLY A 424 7.54 -49.10 24.24
C GLY A 424 8.76 -48.19 24.34
N ASP A 425 9.69 -48.28 23.37
CA ASP A 425 10.87 -47.42 23.30
C ASP A 425 10.65 -46.14 22.51
N GLY A 426 9.43 -45.96 21.93
CA GLY A 426 9.05 -44.83 21.09
C GLY A 426 9.42 -45.01 19.62
N LEU A 427 10.06 -46.13 19.23
CA LEU A 427 10.46 -46.38 17.85
C LEU A 427 9.74 -47.63 17.30
N ASN A 428 9.00 -47.47 16.21
CA ASN A 428 8.26 -48.56 15.56
C ASN A 428 7.33 -49.35 16.51
N ASP A 429 6.72 -48.67 17.48
CA ASP A 429 5.82 -49.27 18.47
C ASP A 429 4.45 -49.69 17.88
N TRP A 430 4.20 -49.34 16.62
CA TRP A 430 3.03 -49.70 15.87
C TRP A 430 3.38 -49.87 14.38
N PHE A 431 2.50 -50.54 13.64
CA PHE A 431 2.69 -50.78 12.22
C PHE A 431 2.42 -49.48 11.43
N ASN A 432 3.45 -48.64 11.34
CA ASN A 432 3.40 -47.33 10.69
C ASN A 432 3.60 -47.49 9.18
N ILE A 433 2.53 -47.37 8.41
CA ILE A 433 2.59 -47.32 6.95
C ILE A 433 2.71 -45.86 6.55
N GLN A 434 3.90 -45.44 6.13
CA GLN A 434 4.13 -44.06 5.71
C GLN A 434 3.29 -43.74 4.48
N GLY A 435 2.71 -42.55 4.45
CA GLY A 435 1.83 -42.13 3.36
C GLY A 435 0.41 -42.68 3.41
N VAL A 436 -0.03 -43.26 4.55
CA VAL A 436 -1.41 -43.76 4.72
C VAL A 436 -2.13 -43.05 5.86
N TYR A 437 -1.54 -43.04 7.04
CA TYR A 437 -2.15 -42.36 8.20
C TYR A 437 -2.14 -40.83 7.98
N ASP A 438 -3.22 -40.21 8.39
CA ASP A 438 -3.48 -38.77 8.25
C ASP A 438 -3.67 -38.28 6.78
N VAL A 439 -3.62 -39.21 5.81
CA VAL A 439 -3.85 -38.98 4.38
C VAL A 439 -5.13 -39.66 3.90
N PHE A 440 -5.16 -40.98 4.02
CA PHE A 440 -6.34 -41.74 3.68
C PHE A 440 -7.19 -41.95 4.93
N LEU A 441 -7.90 -40.92 5.36
CA LEU A 441 -8.63 -40.91 6.65
C LEU A 441 -9.65 -42.04 6.77
N ASN A 442 -10.19 -42.52 5.61
CA ASN A 442 -11.17 -43.61 5.52
C ASN A 442 -10.54 -44.98 5.25
N HIS A 443 -9.20 -45.08 5.32
CA HIS A 443 -8.55 -46.35 5.07
C HIS A 443 -9.00 -47.43 6.06
N ASN A 444 -8.93 -48.71 5.64
CA ASN A 444 -9.18 -49.87 6.47
C ASN A 444 -8.01 -50.84 6.41
N LEU A 445 -7.34 -51.02 7.54
CA LEU A 445 -6.26 -51.99 7.71
C LEU A 445 -6.76 -53.24 8.40
N MET A 446 -6.65 -54.38 7.72
CA MET A 446 -6.98 -55.70 8.25
C MET A 446 -5.72 -56.54 8.38
N ILE A 447 -5.51 -57.17 9.56
CA ILE A 447 -4.38 -58.05 9.83
C ILE A 447 -4.88 -59.50 10.06
N TYR A 448 -4.23 -60.42 9.40
CA TYR A 448 -4.54 -61.84 9.43
C TYR A 448 -3.37 -62.63 9.99
N ASN A 449 -3.67 -63.68 10.75
CA ASN A 449 -2.66 -64.65 11.16
C ASN A 449 -2.35 -65.64 9.99
N ARG A 450 -1.35 -66.50 10.17
CA ARG A 450 -0.92 -67.47 9.18
C ARG A 450 -2.00 -68.52 8.79
N TYR A 451 -3.11 -68.58 9.50
CA TYR A 451 -4.24 -69.47 9.20
C TYR A 451 -5.38 -68.76 8.46
N GLY A 452 -5.17 -67.50 8.10
CA GLY A 452 -6.18 -66.68 7.41
C GLY A 452 -7.28 -66.15 8.34
N THR A 453 -7.09 -66.18 9.65
CA THR A 453 -8.04 -65.62 10.59
C THR A 453 -7.78 -64.11 10.78
N LEU A 454 -8.81 -63.27 10.59
CA LEU A 454 -8.76 -61.86 10.88
C LEU A 454 -8.56 -61.65 12.39
N ILE A 455 -7.48 -60.99 12.77
CA ILE A 455 -7.09 -60.76 14.18
C ILE A 455 -7.10 -59.29 14.58
N PHE A 456 -6.97 -58.41 13.63
CA PHE A 456 -7.04 -56.96 13.86
C PHE A 456 -7.70 -56.28 12.69
N GLU A 457 -8.47 -55.26 12.97
CA GLU A 457 -9.03 -54.31 12.01
C GLU A 457 -8.96 -52.92 12.62
N GLY A 458 -8.37 -51.96 11.88
CA GLY A 458 -8.16 -50.62 12.31
C GLY A 458 -8.20 -49.61 11.16
N ASN A 459 -8.07 -48.36 11.52
CA ASN A 459 -8.13 -47.22 10.63
C ASN A 459 -7.20 -46.11 11.15
N ASN A 460 -7.43 -44.86 10.76
CA ASN A 460 -6.65 -43.71 11.22
C ASN A 460 -6.62 -43.56 12.74
N ASP A 461 -7.75 -43.82 13.42
CA ASP A 461 -7.89 -43.68 14.88
C ASP A 461 -7.37 -44.86 15.68
N LEU A 462 -7.32 -46.02 15.02
CA LEU A 462 -6.94 -47.28 15.67
C LEU A 462 -5.78 -47.96 14.95
N LYS A 463 -4.58 -47.69 15.37
CA LYS A 463 -3.32 -48.20 14.80
C LYS A 463 -2.97 -49.58 15.38
N TRP A 464 -2.35 -50.47 14.56
CA TRP A 464 -1.98 -51.79 15.03
C TRP A 464 -0.66 -51.78 15.80
N ASP A 465 -0.74 -52.12 17.09
CA ASP A 465 0.35 -52.17 18.06
C ASP A 465 0.77 -53.62 18.42
N GLY A 466 0.44 -54.61 17.59
CA GLY A 466 0.70 -56.01 17.86
C GLY A 466 -0.31 -56.67 18.79
N THR A 467 -1.45 -56.03 19.06
CA THR A 467 -2.58 -56.61 19.80
C THR A 467 -3.70 -57.09 18.88
N SER A 468 -4.68 -57.86 19.40
CA SER A 468 -5.82 -58.38 18.65
C SER A 468 -7.13 -57.72 19.10
N ASN A 469 -7.95 -57.24 18.14
CA ASN A 469 -9.32 -56.77 18.39
C ASN A 469 -10.40 -57.58 17.67
N ARG A 470 -10.01 -58.65 16.95
CA ARG A 470 -10.88 -59.53 16.18
C ARG A 470 -10.54 -60.99 16.46
N GLY A 471 -11.40 -61.93 16.01
CA GLY A 471 -11.21 -63.36 16.15
C GLY A 471 -11.92 -64.00 17.36
N SER A 472 -11.72 -65.31 17.62
CA SER A 472 -12.43 -66.08 18.63
C SER A 472 -12.07 -65.70 20.10
N ASN A 473 -11.01 -64.93 20.27
CA ASN A 473 -10.55 -64.47 21.59
C ASN A 473 -9.95 -63.09 21.46
N PRO A 474 -10.75 -62.03 21.20
CA PRO A 474 -10.26 -60.68 21.14
C PRO A 474 -9.70 -60.31 22.51
N SER A 475 -8.39 -60.15 22.64
CA SER A 475 -7.73 -59.74 23.88
C SER A 475 -6.74 -58.66 23.55
N SER A 476 -6.63 -57.67 24.43
CA SER A 476 -5.55 -56.65 24.43
C SER A 476 -4.16 -57.24 24.75
N LYS A 477 -4.01 -58.58 24.67
CA LYS A 477 -2.71 -59.25 24.88
C LYS A 477 -1.89 -59.16 23.59
N LYS A 478 -0.60 -59.00 23.79
CA LYS A 478 0.38 -59.03 22.70
C LYS A 478 0.29 -60.34 21.94
N LEU A 479 0.26 -60.24 20.64
CA LEU A 479 0.26 -61.39 19.75
C LEU A 479 1.66 -62.07 19.72
N PRO A 480 1.78 -63.35 19.39
CA PRO A 480 3.10 -64.00 19.25
C PRO A 480 3.99 -63.35 18.22
N VAL A 481 5.29 -63.32 18.47
CA VAL A 481 6.29 -62.94 17.46
C VAL A 481 6.12 -63.80 16.22
N GLY A 482 6.13 -63.21 15.04
CA GLY A 482 5.97 -63.90 13.78
C GLY A 482 5.45 -63.08 12.62
N THR A 483 5.19 -63.76 11.52
CA THR A 483 4.71 -63.12 10.29
C THR A 483 3.17 -63.08 10.30
N TYR A 484 2.65 -61.91 9.97
CA TYR A 484 1.24 -61.61 9.80
C TYR A 484 1.00 -61.11 8.38
N PHE A 485 -0.24 -61.24 7.89
CA PHE A 485 -0.61 -60.72 6.58
C PHE A 485 -1.53 -59.53 6.75
N TYR A 486 -1.32 -58.50 5.92
CA TYR A 486 -2.19 -57.35 5.90
C TYR A 486 -2.97 -57.25 4.59
N VAL A 487 -4.15 -56.67 4.69
CA VAL A 487 -4.96 -56.13 3.60
C VAL A 487 -5.28 -54.71 3.94
N LEU A 488 -4.86 -53.79 3.09
CA LEU A 488 -5.07 -52.36 3.27
C LEU A 488 -5.95 -51.86 2.12
N HIS A 489 -7.13 -51.39 2.47
CA HIS A 489 -8.02 -50.63 1.58
C HIS A 489 -7.84 -49.15 1.87
N LEU A 490 -7.44 -48.36 0.88
CA LEU A 490 -7.31 -46.91 1.01
C LEU A 490 -8.68 -46.24 0.98
N ASN A 491 -9.68 -46.90 0.33
CA ASN A 491 -11.04 -46.43 0.15
C ASN A 491 -11.17 -45.10 -0.61
N GLU A 492 -10.19 -44.87 -1.51
CA GLU A 492 -10.14 -43.74 -2.42
C GLU A 492 -10.24 -44.22 -3.87
N GLU A 493 -10.85 -43.44 -4.74
CA GLU A 493 -11.01 -43.74 -6.16
C GLU A 493 -9.63 -43.76 -6.85
N GLY A 494 -9.37 -44.78 -7.66
CA GLY A 494 -8.09 -44.92 -8.37
C GLY A 494 -7.03 -45.74 -7.63
N TYR A 495 -7.20 -46.08 -6.36
CA TYR A 495 -6.25 -46.87 -5.59
C TYR A 495 -6.66 -48.33 -5.46
N GLU A 496 -5.73 -49.25 -5.76
CA GLU A 496 -5.92 -50.67 -5.59
C GLU A 496 -5.68 -51.08 -4.13
N THR A 497 -6.35 -52.19 -3.73
CA THR A 497 -6.11 -52.83 -2.42
C THR A 497 -4.67 -53.33 -2.31
N LEU A 498 -3.96 -52.88 -1.30
CA LEU A 498 -2.59 -53.31 -1.02
C LEU A 498 -2.60 -54.52 -0.10
N THR A 499 -1.80 -55.52 -0.42
CA THR A 499 -1.68 -56.75 0.39
C THR A 499 -0.23 -57.16 0.54
N GLY A 500 0.09 -57.77 1.66
CA GLY A 500 1.46 -58.23 1.91
C GLY A 500 1.62 -58.87 3.28
N TRP A 501 2.85 -58.91 3.75
CA TRP A 501 3.17 -59.44 5.07
C TRP A 501 4.00 -58.48 5.89
N VAL A 502 3.91 -58.62 7.20
CA VAL A 502 4.66 -57.83 8.17
C VAL A 502 5.16 -58.73 9.30
N TYR A 503 6.37 -58.51 9.78
CA TYR A 503 6.95 -59.25 10.89
C TYR A 503 6.80 -58.48 12.20
N LEU A 504 6.12 -59.12 13.15
CA LEU A 504 5.99 -58.58 14.51
C LEU A 504 7.10 -59.16 15.39
N ASN A 505 7.84 -58.30 16.05
CA ASN A 505 8.84 -58.63 17.05
C ASN A 505 8.65 -57.76 18.33
N TYR A 506 9.36 -58.02 19.40
CA TYR A 506 9.31 -57.22 20.64
C TYR A 506 10.69 -56.88 21.12
#